data_f43e0665cd749c234919d433dc9d62ce
#
_entry.id   f43e0665cd749c234919d433dc9d62ce
#
_cell.length_a   1.000
_cell.length_b   1.000
_cell.length_c   1.000
_cell.angle_alpha   90.00
_cell.angle_beta   90.00
_cell.angle_gamma   90.00
#
_symmetry.space_group_name_H-M   'P 1'
#
loop_
_entity.id
_entity.type
_entity.pdbx_description
1 polymer ?
#
loop_
_entity_poly.entity_id
_entity_poly.type
_entity_poly.pdbx_seq_one_letter_code
_entity_poly.pdbx_strand_id
1 'polypeptide(L)'
;MRRSIAAILAIPTLINGVAMLVAGPFWYAHVPGVTETGPFNSHLVQDIGVAFLAAGLAFAARAWRPRYWPAAVTGAGFLAAHALIHLVAIIGGHAHHAGFDHLVIVLPAALALYSAFPAPKEYQGEYHA
;
A
#
# COMPACT_ATOMS: atom_id res chain seq x y z
N MET A 1 17.94 3.96 5.09
CA MET A 1 16.67 4.70 5.17
C MET A 1 15.57 4.14 4.26
N ARG A 2 15.70 4.09 2.92
CA ARG A 2 14.65 3.58 2.02
C ARG A 2 14.21 2.15 2.34
N ARG A 3 15.17 1.23 2.57
CA ARG A 3 14.87 -0.15 2.95
C ARG A 3 14.13 -0.26 4.29
N SER A 4 14.47 0.59 5.26
CA SER A 4 13.75 0.61 6.54
C SER A 4 12.30 1.10 6.39
N ILE A 5 12.07 2.10 5.53
CA ILE A 5 10.72 2.55 5.19
C ILE A 5 9.94 1.42 4.50
N ALA A 6 10.55 0.73 3.52
CA ALA A 6 9.92 -0.42 2.88
C ALA A 6 9.55 -1.53 3.88
N ALA A 7 10.42 -1.83 4.86
CA ALA A 7 10.13 -2.79 5.92
C ALA A 7 8.94 -2.36 6.79
N ILE A 8 8.89 -1.07 7.18
CA ILE A 8 7.80 -0.52 7.99
C ILE A 8 6.48 -0.56 7.21
N LEU A 9 6.50 -0.28 5.91
CA LEU A 9 5.31 -0.33 5.06
C LEU A 9 4.84 -1.76 4.78
N ALA A 10 5.76 -2.72 4.68
CA ALA A 10 5.42 -4.12 4.41
C ALA A 10 4.46 -4.68 5.46
N ILE A 11 4.70 -4.39 6.74
CA ILE A 11 3.92 -4.96 7.86
C ILE A 11 2.44 -4.57 7.79
N PRO A 12 2.05 -3.28 7.83
CA PRO A 12 0.64 -2.90 7.79
C PRO A 12 -0.03 -3.29 6.47
N THR A 13 0.71 -3.23 5.34
CA THR A 13 0.18 -3.62 4.03
C THR A 13 -0.16 -5.11 3.99
N LEU A 14 0.71 -5.98 4.53
CA LEU A 14 0.44 -7.42 4.65
C LEU A 14 -0.71 -7.70 5.62
N ILE A 15 -0.73 -7.05 6.79
CA ILE A 15 -1.80 -7.22 7.78
C ILE A 15 -3.15 -6.84 7.18
N ASN A 16 -3.22 -5.72 6.46
CA ASN A 16 -4.45 -5.30 5.79
C ASN A 16 -4.92 -6.35 4.77
N GLY A 17 -4.02 -6.83 3.90
CA GLY A 17 -4.36 -7.85 2.92
C GLY A 17 -4.84 -9.16 3.57
N VAL A 18 -4.17 -9.62 4.64
CA VAL A 18 -4.61 -10.81 5.40
C VAL A 18 -5.98 -10.58 6.02
N ALA A 19 -6.21 -9.43 6.67
CA ALA A 19 -7.50 -9.11 7.30
C ALA A 19 -8.66 -9.14 6.29
N MET A 20 -8.44 -8.60 5.08
CA MET A 20 -9.42 -8.63 4.00
C MET A 20 -9.75 -10.06 3.55
N LEU A 21 -8.77 -10.96 3.54
CA LEU A 21 -8.96 -12.35 3.10
C LEU A 21 -9.62 -13.22 4.16
N VAL A 22 -9.18 -13.11 5.43
CA VAL A 22 -9.61 -14.03 6.48
C VAL A 22 -10.77 -13.50 7.33
N ALA A 23 -10.96 -12.19 7.36
CA ALA A 23 -11.97 -11.51 8.17
C ALA A 23 -12.68 -10.38 7.39
N GLY A 24 -12.94 -10.59 6.09
CA GLY A 24 -13.50 -9.57 5.18
C GLY A 24 -14.74 -8.85 5.69
N PRO A 25 -15.77 -9.53 6.24
CA PRO A 25 -16.95 -8.86 6.81
C PRO A 25 -16.60 -7.97 8.01
N PHE A 26 -15.69 -8.43 8.89
CA PHE A 26 -15.22 -7.65 10.03
C PHE A 26 -14.42 -6.43 9.55
N TRP A 27 -13.48 -6.62 8.63
CA TRP A 27 -12.69 -5.56 8.03
C TRP A 27 -13.60 -4.49 7.40
N TYR A 28 -14.58 -4.90 6.59
CA TYR A 28 -15.54 -4.02 5.94
C TYR A 28 -16.33 -3.17 6.95
N ALA A 29 -16.76 -3.76 8.05
CA ALA A 29 -17.57 -3.08 9.06
C ALA A 29 -16.78 -2.10 9.95
N HIS A 30 -15.45 -2.27 10.07
CA HIS A 30 -14.64 -1.52 11.04
C HIS A 30 -13.65 -0.53 10.41
N VAL A 31 -13.33 -0.66 9.11
CA VAL A 31 -12.45 0.30 8.44
C VAL A 31 -13.26 1.56 8.08
N PRO A 32 -12.84 2.74 8.56
CA PRO A 32 -13.55 3.99 8.31
C PRO A 32 -13.78 4.25 6.81
N GLY A 33 -14.98 4.66 6.44
CA GLY A 33 -15.35 5.00 5.08
C GLY A 33 -15.72 3.81 4.18
N VAL A 34 -15.30 2.58 4.51
CA VAL A 34 -15.51 1.43 3.62
C VAL A 34 -17.00 1.10 3.45
N THR A 35 -17.81 1.19 4.50
CA THR A 35 -19.26 0.94 4.43
C THR A 35 -20.01 1.96 3.57
N GLU A 36 -19.42 3.12 3.31
CA GLU A 36 -19.99 4.18 2.48
C GLU A 36 -19.80 3.91 0.98
N THR A 37 -18.90 2.98 0.62
CA THR A 37 -18.59 2.65 -0.78
C THR A 37 -19.63 1.75 -1.45
N GLY A 38 -20.60 1.22 -0.69
CA GLY A 38 -21.67 0.34 -1.19
C GLY A 38 -21.78 -0.95 -0.37
N PRO A 39 -22.66 -1.89 -0.72
CA PRO A 39 -22.86 -3.13 0.03
C PRO A 39 -21.62 -4.03 0.01
N PHE A 40 -21.44 -4.83 1.08
CA PHE A 40 -20.34 -5.79 1.17
C PHE A 40 -20.32 -6.77 -0.02
N ASN A 41 -19.19 -6.85 -0.68
CA ASN A 41 -18.91 -7.82 -1.74
C ASN A 41 -17.66 -8.62 -1.37
N SER A 42 -17.84 -9.87 -0.96
CA SER A 42 -16.75 -10.72 -0.49
C SER A 42 -15.67 -10.94 -1.55
N HIS A 43 -16.06 -11.13 -2.81
CA HIS A 43 -15.13 -11.36 -3.91
C HIS A 43 -14.25 -10.13 -4.16
N LEU A 44 -14.86 -8.95 -4.26
CA LEU A 44 -14.14 -7.70 -4.44
C LEU A 44 -13.17 -7.43 -3.28
N VAL A 45 -13.60 -7.66 -2.03
CA VAL A 45 -12.74 -7.47 -0.86
C VAL A 45 -11.55 -8.43 -0.89
N GLN A 46 -11.76 -9.68 -1.28
CA GLN A 46 -10.67 -10.67 -1.41
C GLN A 46 -9.70 -10.29 -2.53
N ASP A 47 -10.17 -9.87 -3.70
CA ASP A 47 -9.33 -9.45 -4.83
C ASP A 47 -8.43 -8.27 -4.45
N ILE A 48 -8.98 -7.27 -3.76
CA ILE A 48 -8.20 -6.14 -3.26
C ILE A 48 -7.22 -6.61 -2.16
N GLY A 49 -7.64 -7.53 -1.30
CA GLY A 49 -6.78 -8.13 -0.28
C GLY A 49 -5.55 -8.82 -0.87
N VAL A 50 -5.72 -9.57 -1.98
CA VAL A 50 -4.59 -10.18 -2.72
C VAL A 50 -3.66 -9.11 -3.30
N ALA A 51 -4.19 -8.00 -3.80
CA ALA A 51 -3.37 -6.89 -4.30
C ALA A 51 -2.54 -6.24 -3.18
N PHE A 52 -3.12 -6.05 -1.98
CA PHE A 52 -2.38 -5.59 -0.80
C PHE A 52 -1.30 -6.58 -0.37
N LEU A 53 -1.57 -7.90 -0.40
CA LEU A 53 -0.56 -8.92 -0.10
C LEU A 53 0.60 -8.87 -1.09
N ALA A 54 0.33 -8.78 -2.39
CA ALA A 54 1.35 -8.67 -3.41
C ALA A 54 2.23 -7.43 -3.21
N ALA A 55 1.62 -6.27 -2.92
CA ALA A 55 2.34 -5.04 -2.60
C ALA A 55 3.19 -5.17 -1.33
N GLY A 56 2.64 -5.75 -0.26
CA GLY A 56 3.35 -5.97 0.99
C GLY A 56 4.54 -6.91 0.85
N LEU A 57 4.40 -7.99 0.09
CA LEU A 57 5.50 -8.90 -0.24
C LEU A 57 6.59 -8.20 -1.07
N ALA A 58 6.20 -7.34 -2.01
CA ALA A 58 7.15 -6.55 -2.80
C ALA A 58 7.96 -5.58 -1.93
N PHE A 59 7.33 -4.92 -0.94
CA PHE A 59 8.03 -4.09 0.03
C PHE A 59 8.93 -4.91 0.96
N ALA A 60 8.50 -6.08 1.41
CA ALA A 60 9.32 -6.99 2.20
C ALA A 60 10.55 -7.47 1.41
N ALA A 61 10.39 -7.82 0.14
CA ALA A 61 11.50 -8.18 -0.74
C ALA A 61 12.48 -7.01 -0.92
N ARG A 62 11.99 -5.78 -1.13
CA ARG A 62 12.81 -4.56 -1.22
C ARG A 62 13.58 -4.28 0.07
N ALA A 63 12.95 -4.48 1.21
CA ALA A 63 13.59 -4.36 2.52
C ALA A 63 14.70 -5.39 2.70
N TRP A 64 14.48 -6.63 2.23
CA TRP A 64 15.47 -7.69 2.30
C TRP A 64 16.69 -7.43 1.41
N ARG A 65 16.47 -7.14 0.09
CA ARG A 65 17.57 -6.86 -0.86
C ARG A 65 17.26 -5.70 -1.80
N PRO A 66 18.22 -4.79 -2.02
CA PRO A 66 18.05 -3.63 -2.90
C PRO A 66 17.59 -3.98 -4.32
N ARG A 67 18.06 -5.08 -4.89
CA ARG A 67 17.74 -5.52 -6.26
C ARG A 67 16.27 -5.77 -6.53
N TYR A 68 15.44 -5.95 -5.50
CA TYR A 68 13.99 -6.12 -5.64
C TYR A 68 13.22 -4.80 -5.76
N TRP A 69 13.91 -3.70 -6.01
CA TRP A 69 13.27 -2.40 -6.22
C TRP A 69 12.21 -2.39 -7.34
N PRO A 70 12.34 -3.13 -8.50
CA PRO A 70 11.29 -3.12 -9.51
C PRO A 70 9.96 -3.70 -9.00
N ALA A 71 10.01 -4.77 -8.18
CA ALA A 71 8.81 -5.30 -7.54
C ALA A 71 8.18 -4.26 -6.59
N ALA A 72 9.00 -3.55 -5.80
CA ALA A 72 8.51 -2.51 -4.91
C ALA A 72 7.89 -1.33 -5.66
N VAL A 73 8.40 -0.96 -6.85
CA VAL A 73 7.78 0.06 -7.71
C VAL A 73 6.37 -0.36 -8.13
N THR A 74 6.16 -1.63 -8.49
CA THR A 74 4.82 -2.14 -8.83
C THR A 74 3.88 -2.07 -7.62
N GLY A 75 4.33 -2.49 -6.44
CA GLY A 75 3.55 -2.37 -5.20
C GLY A 75 3.24 -0.92 -4.83
N ALA A 76 4.22 -0.02 -4.98
CA ALA A 76 4.03 1.43 -4.75
C ALA A 76 3.07 2.05 -5.77
N GLY A 77 3.08 1.59 -7.02
CA GLY A 77 2.14 2.00 -8.05
C GLY A 77 0.69 1.66 -7.69
N PHE A 78 0.46 0.46 -7.14
CA PHE A 78 -0.86 0.08 -6.62
C PHE A 78 -1.31 1.02 -5.49
N LEU A 79 -0.48 1.25 -4.47
CA LEU A 79 -0.84 2.16 -3.37
C LEU A 79 -1.03 3.61 -3.85
N ALA A 80 -0.23 4.07 -4.80
CA ALA A 80 -0.35 5.42 -5.36
C ALA A 80 -1.65 5.58 -6.17
N ALA A 81 -2.03 4.60 -6.99
CA ALA A 81 -3.28 4.61 -7.72
C ALA A 81 -4.48 4.58 -6.76
N HIS A 82 -4.42 3.77 -5.70
CA HIS A 82 -5.43 3.75 -4.65
C HIS A 82 -5.54 5.10 -3.93
N ALA A 83 -4.41 5.69 -3.54
CA ALA A 83 -4.37 7.01 -2.91
C ALA A 83 -4.91 8.12 -3.83
N LEU A 84 -4.70 8.02 -5.14
CA LEU A 84 -5.24 8.97 -6.11
C LEU A 84 -6.77 8.97 -6.11
N ILE A 85 -7.42 7.81 -5.99
CA ILE A 85 -8.88 7.71 -5.88
C ILE A 85 -9.37 8.49 -4.65
N HIS A 86 -8.72 8.31 -3.49
CA HIS A 86 -9.06 9.03 -2.28
C HIS A 86 -8.79 10.55 -2.39
N LEU A 87 -7.68 10.94 -3.00
CA LEU A 87 -7.38 12.37 -3.23
C LEU A 87 -8.42 13.05 -4.11
N VAL A 88 -8.90 12.38 -5.16
CA VAL A 88 -9.98 12.90 -6.01
C VAL A 88 -11.26 13.08 -5.20
N ALA A 89 -11.62 12.13 -4.34
CA ALA A 89 -12.78 12.23 -3.45
C ALA A 89 -12.63 13.39 -2.44
N ILE A 90 -11.44 13.56 -1.86
CA ILE A 90 -11.14 14.66 -0.92
C ILE A 90 -11.28 16.02 -1.61
N ILE A 91 -10.66 16.19 -2.79
CA ILE A 91 -10.72 17.44 -3.56
C ILE A 91 -12.16 17.73 -4.02
N GLY A 92 -12.92 16.70 -4.37
CA GLY A 92 -14.33 16.81 -4.75
C GLY A 92 -15.29 17.07 -3.59
N GLY A 93 -14.80 17.10 -2.34
CA GLY A 93 -15.64 17.31 -1.15
C GLY A 93 -16.53 16.12 -0.77
N HIS A 94 -16.21 14.92 -1.30
CA HIS A 94 -16.98 13.68 -1.07
C HIS A 94 -16.37 12.77 0.01
N ALA A 95 -15.23 13.14 0.60
CA ALA A 95 -14.56 12.33 1.61
C ALA A 95 -15.03 12.70 3.03
N HIS A 96 -15.74 11.78 3.68
CA HIS A 96 -16.21 11.98 5.07
C HIS A 96 -15.07 11.76 6.10
N HIS A 97 -14.03 11.02 5.74
CA HIS A 97 -12.90 10.66 6.60
C HIS A 97 -11.55 11.18 6.07
N ALA A 98 -11.50 12.39 5.50
CA ALA A 98 -10.32 12.96 4.84
C ALA A 98 -9.04 12.93 5.68
N GLY A 99 -9.12 13.17 7.00
CA GLY A 99 -7.97 13.10 7.91
C GLY A 99 -7.40 11.67 8.02
N PHE A 100 -8.26 10.67 8.11
CA PHE A 100 -7.89 9.26 8.12
C PHE A 100 -7.24 8.88 6.78
N ASP A 101 -7.86 9.25 5.66
CA ASP A 101 -7.37 8.95 4.31
C ASP A 101 -5.97 9.55 4.08
N HIS A 102 -5.73 10.79 4.51
CA HIS A 102 -4.41 11.40 4.41
C HIS A 102 -3.35 10.62 5.19
N LEU A 103 -3.65 10.23 6.43
CA LEU A 103 -2.69 9.59 7.31
C LEU A 103 -2.44 8.12 6.94
N VAL A 104 -3.50 7.38 6.56
CA VAL A 104 -3.44 5.91 6.43
C VAL A 104 -3.32 5.46 4.97
N ILE A 105 -3.66 6.32 4.02
CA ILE A 105 -3.63 6.00 2.58
C ILE A 105 -2.62 6.87 1.85
N VAL A 106 -2.77 8.21 1.89
CA VAL A 106 -1.93 9.11 1.07
C VAL A 106 -0.49 9.15 1.55
N LEU A 107 -0.25 9.30 2.85
CA LEU A 107 1.11 9.33 3.39
C LEU A 107 1.87 8.01 3.17
N PRO A 108 1.29 6.82 3.44
CA PRO A 108 1.94 5.55 3.11
C PRO A 108 2.22 5.38 1.62
N ALA A 109 1.33 5.82 0.72
CA ALA A 109 1.56 5.76 -0.72
C ALA A 109 2.75 6.65 -1.14
N ALA A 110 2.87 7.86 -0.61
CA ALA A 110 4.01 8.74 -0.85
C ALA A 110 5.34 8.13 -0.34
N LEU A 111 5.32 7.56 0.87
CA LEU A 111 6.48 6.85 1.43
C LEU A 111 6.82 5.58 0.63
N ALA A 112 5.83 4.88 0.10
CA ALA A 112 6.02 3.72 -0.76
C ALA A 112 6.74 4.11 -2.05
N LEU A 113 6.28 5.15 -2.74
CA LEU A 113 6.96 5.68 -3.93
C LEU A 113 8.40 6.08 -3.63
N TYR A 114 8.63 6.83 -2.54
CA TYR A 114 9.97 7.24 -2.15
C TYR A 114 10.89 6.04 -1.84
N SER A 115 10.38 5.00 -1.16
CA SER A 115 11.18 3.86 -0.72
C SER A 115 11.41 2.81 -1.81
N ALA A 116 10.51 2.73 -2.81
CA ALA A 116 10.58 1.77 -3.88
C ALA A 116 11.81 1.95 -4.75
N PHE A 117 12.13 3.19 -5.15
CA PHE A 117 13.28 3.47 -5.99
C PHE A 117 14.61 3.31 -5.23
N PRO A 118 15.68 2.83 -5.90
CA PRO A 118 16.99 2.69 -5.27
C PRO A 118 17.61 4.07 -4.97
N ALA A 119 18.40 4.14 -3.89
CA ALA A 119 19.26 5.30 -3.65
C ALA A 119 20.47 5.28 -4.62
N PRO A 120 21.07 6.44 -4.96
CA PRO A 120 22.22 6.48 -5.87
C PRO A 120 23.36 5.53 -5.49
N LYS A 121 23.62 5.37 -4.19
CA LYS A 121 24.65 4.45 -3.67
C LYS A 121 24.28 2.95 -3.85
N GLU A 122 23.00 2.62 -3.90
CA GLU A 122 22.52 1.25 -4.13
C GLU A 122 22.70 0.85 -5.59
N TYR A 123 22.56 1.79 -6.53
CA TYR A 123 22.78 1.57 -7.96
C TYR A 123 24.23 1.21 -8.27
N GLN A 124 25.19 1.85 -7.61
CA GLN A 124 26.63 1.62 -7.86
C GLN A 124 27.11 0.24 -7.38
N GLY A 125 26.49 -0.32 -6.33
CA GLY A 125 26.86 -1.62 -5.79
C GLY A 125 26.38 -2.83 -6.59
N GLU A 126 25.35 -2.69 -7.41
CA GLU A 126 24.81 -3.80 -8.20
C GLU A 126 25.59 -4.08 -9.50
N TYR A 127 26.39 -3.12 -9.99
CA TYR A 127 27.21 -3.27 -11.20
C TYR A 127 28.60 -3.86 -10.95
N HIS A 128 28.96 -4.09 -9.69
CA HIS A 128 30.28 -4.62 -9.29
C HIS A 128 30.20 -5.95 -8.53
N ALA A 129 29.02 -6.58 -8.46
CA ALA A 129 28.79 -7.89 -7.85
C ALA A 129 28.35 -8.91 -8.89
#